data_53258b02011bcde15bce12f083a1727c
#
_entry.id   53258b02011bcde15bce12f083a1727c
#
_cell.length_a   1.000
_cell.length_b   1.000
_cell.length_c   1.000
_cell.angle_alpha   90.00
_cell.angle_beta   90.00
_cell.angle_gamma   90.00
#
_symmetry.space_group_name_H-M   'P 1'
#
loop_
_entity.id
_entity.type
_entity.pdbx_description
1 polymer ?
#
loop_
_entity_poly.entity_id
_entity_poly.type
_entity_poly.pdbx_seq_one_letter_code
_entity_poly.pdbx_strand_id
1 'polypeptide(L)'
;MSTLAEKLADAWIKRDLIQLKPDELPKNREDKRIEDLVNLIEINNLKCEFSKKVKQEPEAIIQEDKRDFKDLKNHIENLISPVILILDNIIDPRNLGACLRSAAVTNVDAVIINKHHCAPLNAISHKVSAGGVEALDIFYVTNLVNCLAYLTKINIKIFGLSEHAQKSYSEYSYDDGVSFIMGSEEEGIRKKTLEKCDELINLSFNKDFKSFNVSVATGIILAEVTKQRK
;
A
#
# COMPACT_ATOMS: atom_id res chain seq x y z
N MET A 1 19.14 2.26 9.21
CA MET A 1 18.55 3.17 10.23
C MET A 1 17.08 3.28 9.92
N SER A 2 16.18 2.91 10.83
CA SER A 2 14.74 3.06 10.60
C SER A 2 14.38 4.53 10.42
N THR A 3 13.48 4.82 9.47
CA THR A 3 12.97 6.17 9.22
C THR A 3 12.14 6.65 10.41
N LEU A 4 11.89 7.95 10.52
CA LEU A 4 10.99 8.50 11.53
C LEU A 4 9.60 7.84 11.44
N ALA A 5 9.10 7.60 10.23
CA ALA A 5 7.82 6.95 9.99
C ALA A 5 7.77 5.52 10.56
N GLU A 6 8.82 4.71 10.38
CA GLU A 6 8.92 3.37 10.98
C GLU A 6 8.91 3.43 12.51
N LYS A 7 9.66 4.37 13.09
CA LYS A 7 9.68 4.55 14.55
C LYS A 7 8.34 5.02 15.11
N LEU A 8 7.61 5.85 14.37
CA LEU A 8 6.28 6.31 14.73
C LEU A 8 5.23 5.21 14.57
N ALA A 9 5.34 4.34 13.55
CA ALA A 9 4.49 3.17 13.35
C ALA A 9 4.67 2.15 14.49
N ASP A 10 5.91 1.91 14.92
CA ASP A 10 6.22 1.03 16.06
C ASP A 10 5.71 1.58 17.40
N ALA A 11 5.55 2.90 17.52
CA ALA A 11 5.12 3.55 18.75
C ALA A 11 3.59 3.58 18.96
N TRP A 12 2.78 2.98 18.10
CA TRP A 12 1.29 2.97 18.17
C TRP A 12 0.68 4.37 18.22
N ILE A 13 0.93 5.18 17.21
CA ILE A 13 0.46 6.54 17.16
C ILE A 13 -0.86 6.62 16.41
N LYS A 14 -1.91 7.06 17.09
CA LYS A 14 -3.21 7.41 16.52
C LYS A 14 -3.48 8.90 16.59
N ARG A 15 -4.27 9.37 15.65
CA ARG A 15 -4.66 10.74 15.43
C ARG A 15 -5.14 11.50 16.63
N ASP A 16 -4.56 12.42 17.06
CA ASP A 16 -4.98 13.78 17.35
C ASP A 16 -3.73 14.50 17.83
N LEU A 17 -3.47 15.61 17.20
CA LEU A 17 -2.40 16.49 17.59
C LEU A 17 -2.60 16.84 19.05
N ILE A 18 -1.74 16.34 19.91
CA ILE A 18 -1.83 16.52 21.35
C ILE A 18 -0.81 17.59 21.72
N GLN A 19 -1.22 18.72 22.34
CA GLN A 19 -0.30 19.66 22.97
C GLN A 19 -0.04 19.24 24.41
N LEU A 20 1.16 18.75 24.73
CA LEU A 20 1.61 18.60 26.14
C LEU A 20 2.46 19.78 26.54
N LYS A 21 2.12 20.33 27.72
CA LYS A 21 3.13 20.99 28.52
C LYS A 21 3.92 19.90 29.24
N PRO A 22 5.25 20.06 29.39
CA PRO A 22 6.10 19.03 30.01
C PRO A 22 5.67 18.61 31.43
N ASP A 23 4.94 19.47 32.11
CA ASP A 23 4.43 19.29 33.48
C ASP A 23 3.09 18.53 33.55
N GLU A 24 2.43 18.30 32.40
CA GLU A 24 1.14 17.61 32.29
C GLU A 24 1.29 16.13 31.83
N LEU A 25 2.50 15.63 31.68
CA LEU A 25 2.78 14.22 31.46
C LEU A 25 2.18 13.36 32.58
N PRO A 26 1.37 12.36 32.27
CA PRO A 26 0.84 11.50 33.32
C PRO A 26 1.99 10.86 34.07
N LYS A 27 2.01 11.05 35.42
CA LYS A 27 3.04 10.54 36.32
C LYS A 27 3.06 9.01 36.46
N ASN A 28 2.25 8.29 35.68
CA ASN A 28 2.24 6.84 35.63
C ASN A 28 3.35 6.33 34.67
N ARG A 29 4.42 5.90 35.32
CA ARG A 29 5.66 5.38 34.72
C ARG A 29 5.52 4.08 33.94
N GLU A 30 4.33 3.59 33.68
CA GLU A 30 4.15 2.29 33.02
C GLU A 30 4.22 2.34 31.49
N ASP A 31 4.29 3.52 30.88
CA ASP A 31 4.32 3.61 29.42
C ASP A 31 5.61 4.26 28.91
N LYS A 32 6.69 3.45 28.92
CA LYS A 32 7.95 3.78 28.25
C LYS A 32 7.74 4.24 26.80
N ARG A 33 6.66 3.79 26.16
CA ARG A 33 6.26 4.16 24.81
C ARG A 33 5.85 5.62 24.70
N ILE A 34 5.25 6.22 25.75
CA ILE A 34 4.89 7.65 25.77
C ILE A 34 6.16 8.50 25.89
N GLU A 35 7.11 8.09 26.73
CA GLU A 35 8.41 8.79 26.83
C GLU A 35 9.18 8.71 25.50
N ASP A 36 9.24 7.54 24.88
CA ASP A 36 9.89 7.35 23.58
C ASP A 36 9.20 8.18 22.49
N LEU A 37 7.88 8.30 22.54
CA LEU A 37 7.09 9.13 21.63
C LEU A 37 7.38 10.63 21.82
N VAL A 38 7.36 11.12 23.05
CA VAL A 38 7.68 12.52 23.38
C VAL A 38 9.09 12.87 22.91
N ASN A 39 10.06 12.00 23.18
CA ASN A 39 11.43 12.18 22.72
C ASN A 39 11.54 12.23 21.18
N LEU A 40 10.78 11.39 20.46
CA LEU A 40 10.73 11.42 19.00
C LEU A 40 10.13 12.72 18.46
N ILE A 41 9.08 13.22 19.10
CA ILE A 41 8.42 14.49 18.77
C ILE A 41 9.39 15.67 18.98
N GLU A 42 10.10 15.72 20.11
CA GLU A 42 11.06 16.76 20.42
C GLU A 42 12.28 16.75 19.50
N ILE A 43 12.90 15.57 19.29
CA ILE A 43 14.07 15.42 18.41
C ILE A 43 13.76 15.84 16.97
N ASN A 44 12.52 15.63 16.49
CA ASN A 44 12.12 15.93 15.12
C ASN A 44 11.33 17.24 15.00
N ASN A 45 11.21 18.02 16.08
CA ASN A 45 10.51 19.30 16.12
C ASN A 45 9.08 19.24 15.54
N LEU A 46 8.34 18.18 15.87
CA LEU A 46 6.97 17.96 15.40
C LEU A 46 5.97 18.77 16.24
N LYS A 47 4.93 19.30 15.58
CA LYS A 47 3.83 19.96 16.30
C LYS A 47 2.95 18.91 16.95
N CYS A 48 2.76 19.01 18.26
CA CYS A 48 1.88 18.17 19.05
C CYS A 48 0.82 18.97 19.79
N GLU A 49 -0.40 18.46 19.82
CA GLU A 49 -1.49 18.99 20.62
C GLU A 49 -2.08 17.88 21.51
N PHE A 50 -2.28 18.12 22.78
CA PHE A 50 -2.84 17.18 23.74
C PHE A 50 -4.27 17.59 24.14
N SER A 51 -5.19 16.66 24.21
CA SER A 51 -6.55 16.92 24.63
C SER A 51 -6.99 16.01 25.77
N LYS A 52 -7.51 16.58 26.86
CA LYS A 52 -8.10 15.84 28.00
C LYS A 52 -9.37 15.06 27.64
N LYS A 53 -9.93 15.27 26.43
CA LYS A 53 -11.17 14.63 25.97
C LYS A 53 -10.95 13.34 25.18
N VAL A 54 -9.72 12.98 24.87
CA VAL A 54 -9.41 11.79 24.07
C VAL A 54 -9.51 10.56 24.96
N LYS A 55 -10.51 9.74 24.71
CA LYS A 55 -10.69 8.43 25.39
C LYS A 55 -9.96 7.28 24.69
N GLN A 56 -9.14 7.57 23.68
CA GLN A 56 -8.46 6.61 22.84
C GLN A 56 -6.96 6.94 22.71
N GLU A 57 -6.20 5.97 22.24
CA GLU A 57 -4.75 6.07 22.02
C GLU A 57 -4.37 7.24 21.09
N PRO A 58 -3.19 7.86 21.25
CA PRO A 58 -2.76 9.00 20.43
C PRO A 58 -2.65 8.66 18.94
N GLU A 59 -2.91 9.62 18.09
CA GLU A 59 -2.82 9.48 16.62
C GLU A 59 -1.83 10.53 16.05
N ALA A 60 -1.01 10.16 15.07
CA ALA A 60 -0.17 11.10 14.34
C ALA A 60 -0.73 11.38 12.94
N ILE A 61 -0.72 12.64 12.52
CA ILE A 61 -0.92 13.00 11.12
C ILE A 61 0.47 13.07 10.49
N ILE A 62 0.78 12.09 9.67
CA ILE A 62 1.99 12.10 8.84
C ILE A 62 1.63 12.80 7.55
N GLN A 63 2.33 13.90 7.24
CA GLN A 63 2.21 14.53 5.93
C GLN A 63 2.95 13.64 4.94
N GLU A 64 2.20 12.88 4.15
CA GLU A 64 2.76 12.07 3.07
C GLU A 64 3.28 12.98 1.96
N ASP A 65 4.53 12.82 1.58
CA ASP A 65 5.03 13.28 0.29
C ASP A 65 4.36 12.43 -0.81
N LYS A 66 3.29 12.97 -1.38
CA LYS A 66 2.53 12.28 -2.44
C LYS A 66 3.34 12.25 -3.72
N ARG A 67 4.14 11.21 -3.86
CA ARG A 67 4.88 10.94 -5.10
C ARG A 67 3.91 10.71 -6.26
N ASP A 68 4.19 11.32 -7.38
CA ASP A 68 3.34 11.31 -8.56
C ASP A 68 3.87 10.39 -9.69
N PHE A 69 3.30 10.51 -10.87
CA PHE A 69 3.70 9.73 -12.04
C PHE A 69 5.12 10.06 -12.54
N LYS A 70 5.61 11.27 -12.31
CA LYS A 70 6.99 11.64 -12.66
C LYS A 70 7.98 10.95 -11.72
N ASP A 71 7.67 10.93 -10.43
CA ASP A 71 8.47 10.25 -9.43
C ASP A 71 8.53 8.74 -9.66
N LEU A 72 7.38 8.14 -10.07
CA LEU A 72 7.32 6.74 -10.47
C LEU A 72 8.29 6.42 -11.62
N LYS A 73 8.32 7.25 -12.66
CA LYS A 73 9.23 7.05 -13.80
C LYS A 73 10.68 7.04 -13.36
N ASN A 74 11.08 8.04 -12.57
CA ASN A 74 12.44 8.15 -12.05
C ASN A 74 12.81 6.95 -11.16
N HIS A 75 11.84 6.45 -10.38
CA HIS A 75 12.05 5.30 -9.50
C HIS A 75 12.25 4.01 -10.28
N ILE A 76 11.42 3.73 -11.29
CA ILE A 76 11.45 2.48 -12.06
C ILE A 76 12.64 2.43 -13.03
N GLU A 77 13.13 3.57 -13.52
CA GLU A 77 14.18 3.64 -14.55
C GLU A 77 15.44 2.88 -14.17
N ASN A 78 15.72 2.74 -12.88
CA ASN A 78 16.91 2.09 -12.36
C ASN A 78 16.69 0.66 -11.82
N LEU A 79 15.47 0.13 -11.95
CA LEU A 79 15.12 -1.19 -11.45
C LEU A 79 15.28 -2.26 -12.53
N ILE A 80 15.82 -3.40 -12.14
CA ILE A 80 15.94 -4.59 -12.99
C ILE A 80 14.77 -5.52 -12.64
N SER A 81 13.95 -5.88 -13.64
CA SER A 81 12.81 -6.79 -13.47
C SER A 81 11.88 -6.44 -12.29
N PRO A 82 11.35 -5.19 -12.18
CA PRO A 82 10.57 -4.78 -11.03
C PRO A 82 9.24 -5.53 -10.90
N VAL A 83 8.79 -5.69 -9.66
CA VAL A 83 7.43 -6.13 -9.31
C VAL A 83 6.61 -4.91 -8.91
N ILE A 84 5.54 -4.63 -9.63
CA ILE A 84 4.69 -3.46 -9.41
C ILE A 84 3.28 -3.91 -9.05
N LEU A 85 2.76 -3.42 -7.92
CA LEU A 85 1.36 -3.60 -7.56
C LEU A 85 0.55 -2.35 -7.97
N ILE A 86 -0.54 -2.56 -8.70
CA ILE A 86 -1.42 -1.49 -9.16
C ILE A 86 -2.80 -1.67 -8.54
N LEU A 87 -3.24 -0.67 -7.78
CA LEU A 87 -4.53 -0.67 -7.11
C LEU A 87 -5.50 0.24 -7.88
N ASP A 88 -6.50 -0.37 -8.51
CA ASP A 88 -7.53 0.32 -9.30
C ASP A 88 -8.90 0.11 -8.65
N ASN A 89 -9.53 1.19 -8.19
CA ASN A 89 -10.88 1.16 -7.59
C ASN A 89 -10.99 0.43 -6.24
N ILE A 90 -9.95 0.46 -5.40
CA ILE A 90 -10.01 -0.12 -4.04
C ILE A 90 -10.62 0.91 -3.08
N ILE A 91 -11.89 0.78 -2.77
CA ILE A 91 -12.70 1.78 -2.03
C ILE A 91 -12.61 1.60 -0.50
N ASP A 92 -12.45 0.36 -0.01
CA ASP A 92 -12.35 0.10 1.43
C ASP A 92 -10.91 0.34 1.93
N PRO A 93 -10.70 1.28 2.87
CA PRO A 93 -9.38 1.52 3.45
C PRO A 93 -8.76 0.31 4.15
N ARG A 94 -9.58 -0.65 4.62
CA ARG A 94 -9.11 -1.89 5.24
C ARG A 94 -8.49 -2.80 4.19
N ASN A 95 -9.16 -2.97 3.05
CA ASN A 95 -8.64 -3.75 1.94
C ASN A 95 -7.38 -3.09 1.36
N LEU A 96 -7.38 -1.76 1.21
CA LEU A 96 -6.20 -1.01 0.80
C LEU A 96 -5.02 -1.28 1.73
N GLY A 97 -5.20 -1.13 3.05
CA GLY A 97 -4.15 -1.41 4.03
C GLY A 97 -3.65 -2.85 4.00
N ALA A 98 -4.55 -3.83 3.83
CA ALA A 98 -4.18 -5.24 3.77
C ALA A 98 -3.41 -5.59 2.48
N CYS A 99 -3.77 -4.98 1.32
CA CYS A 99 -2.98 -5.10 0.08
C CYS A 99 -1.56 -4.55 0.26
N LEU A 100 -1.44 -3.36 0.89
CA LEU A 100 -0.15 -2.73 1.16
C LEU A 100 0.72 -3.56 2.11
N ARG A 101 0.10 -4.19 3.14
CA ARG A 101 0.81 -5.13 4.00
C ARG A 101 1.37 -6.32 3.22
N SER A 102 0.57 -6.91 2.34
CA SER A 102 1.01 -8.01 1.49
C SER A 102 2.15 -7.58 0.57
N ALA A 103 2.06 -6.40 -0.04
CA ALA A 103 3.11 -5.83 -0.88
C ALA A 103 4.43 -5.62 -0.13
N ALA A 104 4.36 -5.08 1.10
CA ALA A 104 5.55 -4.87 1.93
C ALA A 104 6.25 -6.19 2.31
N VAL A 105 5.47 -7.21 2.70
CA VAL A 105 6.01 -8.53 3.07
C VAL A 105 6.68 -9.24 1.89
N THR A 106 6.24 -8.98 0.67
CA THR A 106 6.74 -9.62 -0.55
C THR A 106 7.75 -8.77 -1.31
N ASN A 107 8.22 -7.66 -0.72
CA ASN A 107 9.21 -6.75 -1.32
C ASN A 107 8.81 -6.27 -2.70
N VAL A 108 7.58 -5.77 -2.85
CA VAL A 108 7.13 -5.11 -4.08
C VAL A 108 7.94 -3.82 -4.27
N ASP A 109 8.47 -3.60 -5.48
CA ASP A 109 9.34 -2.47 -5.78
C ASP A 109 8.60 -1.14 -5.90
N ALA A 110 7.33 -1.16 -6.33
CA ALA A 110 6.50 0.03 -6.41
C ALA A 110 5.01 -0.31 -6.25
N VAL A 111 4.28 0.56 -5.57
CA VAL A 111 2.81 0.48 -5.52
C VAL A 111 2.23 1.70 -6.23
N ILE A 112 1.31 1.47 -7.16
CA ILE A 112 0.61 2.52 -7.89
C ILE A 112 -0.84 2.57 -7.41
N ILE A 113 -1.26 3.73 -6.89
CA ILE A 113 -2.64 3.97 -6.44
C ILE A 113 -3.31 4.94 -7.41
N ASN A 114 -4.50 4.58 -7.89
CA ASN A 114 -5.32 5.49 -8.67
C ASN A 114 -5.93 6.57 -7.76
N LYS A 115 -5.48 7.82 -7.93
CA LYS A 115 -5.80 8.94 -7.04
C LYS A 115 -7.29 9.21 -6.86
N HIS A 116 -8.10 8.97 -7.88
CA HIS A 116 -9.53 9.33 -7.89
C HIS A 116 -10.47 8.16 -7.63
N HIS A 117 -9.96 6.93 -7.63
CA HIS A 117 -10.77 5.73 -7.57
C HIS A 117 -10.36 4.76 -6.46
N CYS A 118 -9.40 5.14 -5.62
CA CYS A 118 -9.05 4.37 -4.43
C CYS A 118 -9.34 5.18 -3.17
N ALA A 119 -9.57 4.48 -2.07
CA ALA A 119 -9.61 5.09 -0.75
C ALA A 119 -8.32 5.87 -0.48
N PRO A 120 -8.39 7.01 0.21
CA PRO A 120 -7.18 7.69 0.67
C PRO A 120 -6.48 6.83 1.73
N LEU A 121 -5.15 6.94 1.78
CA LEU A 121 -4.41 6.42 2.92
C LEU A 121 -4.81 7.23 4.16
N ASN A 122 -5.43 6.54 5.11
CA ASN A 122 -5.93 7.13 6.35
C ASN A 122 -5.51 6.25 7.55
N ALA A 123 -5.89 6.63 8.75
CA ALA A 123 -5.53 5.88 9.96
C ALA A 123 -5.94 4.39 9.91
N ILE A 124 -7.02 4.05 9.20
CA ILE A 124 -7.47 2.66 9.08
C ILE A 124 -6.51 1.88 8.18
N SER A 125 -6.16 2.41 7.01
CA SER A 125 -5.21 1.76 6.10
C SER A 125 -3.81 1.65 6.71
N HIS A 126 -3.32 2.70 7.40
CA HIS A 126 -2.05 2.64 8.15
C HIS A 126 -2.08 1.56 9.24
N LYS A 127 -3.14 1.51 10.06
CA LYS A 127 -3.28 0.49 11.11
C LYS A 127 -3.31 -0.92 10.54
N VAL A 128 -4.08 -1.16 9.48
CA VAL A 128 -4.23 -2.49 8.86
C VAL A 128 -2.95 -2.91 8.15
N SER A 129 -2.23 -1.98 7.52
CA SER A 129 -0.96 -2.27 6.87
C SER A 129 0.16 -2.66 7.84
N ALA A 130 0.02 -2.33 9.13
CA ALA A 130 0.99 -2.65 10.18
C ALA A 130 2.43 -2.22 9.82
N GLY A 131 2.60 -0.98 9.33
CA GLY A 131 3.87 -0.43 8.89
C GLY A 131 4.16 -0.62 7.39
N GLY A 132 3.26 -1.31 6.66
CA GLY A 132 3.45 -1.55 5.22
C GLY A 132 3.42 -0.29 4.37
N VAL A 133 2.61 0.72 4.75
CA VAL A 133 2.56 2.00 4.03
C VAL A 133 3.92 2.70 4.08
N GLU A 134 4.56 2.70 5.24
CA GLU A 134 5.83 3.37 5.49
C GLU A 134 7.04 2.64 4.87
N ALA A 135 6.88 1.35 4.62
CA ALA A 135 7.93 0.50 4.05
C ALA A 135 7.93 0.48 2.51
N LEU A 136 6.89 1.01 1.87
CA LEU A 136 6.68 0.91 0.44
C LEU A 136 6.93 2.22 -0.31
N ASP A 137 7.38 2.10 -1.55
CA ASP A 137 7.40 3.19 -2.51
C ASP A 137 6.04 3.33 -3.21
N ILE A 138 5.20 4.25 -2.69
CA ILE A 138 3.81 4.45 -3.15
C ILE A 138 3.72 5.69 -4.05
N PHE A 139 3.07 5.52 -5.21
CA PHE A 139 2.90 6.56 -6.23
C PHE A 139 1.43 6.75 -6.56
N TYR A 140 0.99 8.00 -6.63
CA TYR A 140 -0.38 8.37 -6.97
C TYR A 140 -0.49 8.80 -8.42
N VAL A 141 -1.32 8.12 -9.20
CA VAL A 141 -1.55 8.48 -10.61
C VAL A 141 -2.99 8.93 -10.83
N THR A 142 -3.17 10.00 -11.58
CA THR A 142 -4.50 10.53 -11.96
C THR A 142 -5.04 9.85 -13.20
N ASN A 143 -4.15 9.45 -14.12
CA ASN A 143 -4.49 8.76 -15.36
C ASN A 143 -3.76 7.42 -15.42
N LEU A 144 -4.44 6.38 -14.93
CA LEU A 144 -3.87 5.04 -14.90
C LEU A 144 -3.62 4.47 -16.30
N VAL A 145 -4.47 4.78 -17.30
CA VAL A 145 -4.30 4.32 -18.68
C VAL A 145 -2.98 4.83 -19.28
N ASN A 146 -2.63 6.10 -19.03
CA ASN A 146 -1.35 6.65 -19.48
C ASN A 146 -0.17 6.02 -18.72
N CYS A 147 -0.34 5.71 -17.46
CA CYS A 147 0.66 5.02 -16.66
C CYS A 147 0.93 3.61 -17.23
N LEU A 148 -0.12 2.84 -17.52
CA LEU A 148 -0.02 1.51 -18.12
C LEU A 148 0.67 1.55 -19.49
N ALA A 149 0.30 2.50 -20.35
CA ALA A 149 0.97 2.68 -21.65
C ALA A 149 2.48 2.98 -21.51
N TYR A 150 2.88 3.67 -20.45
CA TYR A 150 4.30 3.86 -20.14
C TYR A 150 4.97 2.56 -19.68
N LEU A 151 4.33 1.77 -18.80
CA LEU A 151 4.87 0.48 -18.34
C LEU A 151 5.09 -0.50 -19.50
N THR A 152 4.11 -0.60 -20.42
CA THR A 152 4.25 -1.39 -21.66
C THR A 152 5.44 -0.93 -22.49
N LYS A 153 5.63 0.41 -22.65
CA LYS A 153 6.75 0.98 -23.43
C LYS A 153 8.12 0.60 -22.88
N ILE A 154 8.23 0.40 -21.59
CA ILE A 154 9.48 0.00 -20.90
C ILE A 154 9.54 -1.51 -20.62
N ASN A 155 8.75 -2.31 -21.36
CA ASN A 155 8.70 -3.77 -21.31
C ASN A 155 8.31 -4.36 -19.94
N ILE A 156 7.51 -3.67 -19.15
CA ILE A 156 6.88 -4.24 -17.95
C ILE A 156 5.56 -4.89 -18.36
N LYS A 157 5.45 -6.19 -18.16
CA LYS A 157 4.26 -6.95 -18.51
C LYS A 157 3.14 -6.68 -17.51
N ILE A 158 1.93 -6.43 -18.02
CA ILE A 158 0.77 -6.01 -17.24
C ILE A 158 -0.23 -7.17 -17.14
N PHE A 159 -0.42 -7.67 -15.92
CA PHE A 159 -1.39 -8.70 -15.60
C PHE A 159 -2.59 -8.10 -14.87
N GLY A 160 -3.79 -8.33 -15.39
CA GLY A 160 -5.04 -7.99 -14.71
C GLY A 160 -5.63 -9.21 -14.01
N LEU A 161 -5.96 -9.10 -12.72
CA LEU A 161 -6.66 -10.15 -12.00
C LEU A 161 -8.16 -10.08 -12.28
N SER A 162 -8.71 -11.17 -12.84
CA SER A 162 -10.11 -11.24 -13.20
C SER A 162 -10.63 -12.66 -13.00
N GLU A 163 -11.80 -12.80 -12.38
CA GLU A 163 -12.50 -14.08 -12.23
C GLU A 163 -12.99 -14.66 -13.57
N HIS A 164 -13.04 -13.82 -14.61
CA HIS A 164 -13.45 -14.22 -15.96
C HIS A 164 -12.28 -14.66 -16.85
N ALA A 165 -11.04 -14.55 -16.35
CA ALA A 165 -9.88 -14.98 -17.09
C ALA A 165 -9.86 -16.51 -17.27
N GLN A 166 -9.40 -16.96 -18.45
CA GLN A 166 -9.34 -18.39 -18.78
C GLN A 166 -8.07 -19.06 -18.25
N LYS A 167 -6.99 -18.29 -18.14
CA LYS A 167 -5.68 -18.81 -17.72
C LYS A 167 -5.45 -18.59 -16.23
N SER A 168 -4.86 -19.60 -15.60
CA SER A 168 -4.46 -19.53 -14.21
C SER A 168 -3.20 -18.67 -14.04
N TYR A 169 -3.09 -17.99 -12.91
CA TYR A 169 -1.89 -17.26 -12.52
C TYR A 169 -0.62 -18.13 -12.49
N SER A 170 -0.76 -19.43 -12.25
CA SER A 170 0.37 -20.37 -12.18
C SER A 170 0.89 -20.83 -13.55
N GLU A 171 0.23 -20.43 -14.66
CA GLU A 171 0.63 -20.77 -16.01
C GLU A 171 1.68 -19.81 -16.61
N TYR A 172 2.07 -18.79 -15.85
CA TYR A 172 3.00 -17.77 -16.32
C TYR A 172 4.31 -17.78 -15.54
N SER A 173 5.41 -17.40 -16.22
CA SER A 173 6.65 -17.00 -15.57
C SER A 173 6.61 -15.51 -15.25
N TYR A 174 7.15 -15.15 -14.09
CA TYR A 174 7.25 -13.79 -13.58
C TYR A 174 8.69 -13.32 -13.36
N ASP A 175 9.65 -13.87 -14.12
CA ASP A 175 11.08 -13.58 -13.99
C ASP A 175 11.46 -12.17 -14.44
N ASP A 176 10.75 -11.64 -15.45
CA ASP A 176 10.93 -10.29 -15.98
C ASP A 176 10.16 -9.23 -15.17
N GLY A 177 10.28 -7.95 -15.58
CA GLY A 177 9.50 -6.86 -15.01
C GLY A 177 7.99 -7.09 -15.20
N VAL A 178 7.25 -7.12 -14.08
CA VAL A 178 5.82 -7.42 -14.07
C VAL A 178 5.03 -6.43 -13.25
N SER A 179 3.78 -6.21 -13.65
CA SER A 179 2.82 -5.46 -12.85
C SER A 179 1.49 -6.21 -12.73
N PHE A 180 0.86 -6.12 -11.56
CA PHE A 180 -0.41 -6.77 -11.26
C PHE A 180 -1.46 -5.73 -10.89
N ILE A 181 -2.58 -5.73 -11.62
CA ILE A 181 -3.69 -4.82 -11.36
C ILE A 181 -4.74 -5.55 -10.54
N MET A 182 -5.02 -4.96 -9.37
CA MET A 182 -6.10 -5.38 -8.47
C MET A 182 -7.27 -4.43 -8.63
N GLY A 183 -8.44 -4.96 -8.92
CA GLY A 183 -9.70 -4.21 -8.99
C GLY A 183 -10.49 -4.28 -7.69
N SER A 184 -11.65 -3.59 -7.65
CA SER A 184 -12.60 -3.70 -6.54
C SER A 184 -13.27 -5.08 -6.50
N GLU A 185 -13.84 -5.41 -5.33
CA GLU A 185 -14.55 -6.69 -5.13
C GLU A 185 -15.87 -6.76 -5.90
N GLU A 186 -16.52 -5.62 -6.12
CA GLU A 186 -17.83 -5.56 -6.79
C GLU A 186 -17.72 -5.39 -8.30
N GLU A 187 -16.89 -4.46 -8.76
CA GLU A 187 -16.78 -4.10 -10.18
C GLU A 187 -15.53 -4.67 -10.86
N GLY A 188 -14.59 -5.20 -10.09
CA GLY A 188 -13.30 -5.64 -10.60
C GLY A 188 -12.43 -4.49 -11.13
N ILE A 189 -11.63 -4.77 -12.13
CA ILE A 189 -10.80 -3.79 -12.83
C ILE A 189 -11.67 -2.99 -13.79
N ARG A 190 -11.56 -1.67 -13.80
CA ARG A 190 -12.31 -0.80 -14.69
C ARG A 190 -12.02 -1.11 -16.16
N LYS A 191 -13.05 -1.04 -17.01
CA LYS A 191 -12.99 -1.45 -18.43
C LYS A 191 -11.79 -0.85 -19.19
N LYS A 192 -11.56 0.47 -19.08
CA LYS A 192 -10.44 1.14 -19.75
C LYS A 192 -9.06 0.69 -19.27
N THR A 193 -8.96 0.27 -18.02
CA THR A 193 -7.76 -0.30 -17.42
C THR A 193 -7.56 -1.74 -17.90
N LEU A 194 -8.64 -2.51 -17.91
CA LEU A 194 -8.66 -3.91 -18.38
C LEU A 194 -8.18 -4.05 -19.82
N GLU A 195 -8.58 -3.10 -20.70
CA GLU A 195 -8.18 -3.06 -22.12
C GLU A 195 -6.66 -2.80 -22.31
N LYS A 196 -5.95 -2.44 -21.25
CA LYS A 196 -4.50 -2.19 -21.24
C LYS A 196 -3.69 -3.31 -20.62
N CYS A 197 -4.34 -4.33 -20.09
CA CYS A 197 -3.65 -5.52 -19.62
C CYS A 197 -3.13 -6.34 -20.80
N ASP A 198 -1.90 -6.82 -20.71
CA ASP A 198 -1.32 -7.74 -21.67
C ASP A 198 -1.96 -9.14 -21.51
N GLU A 199 -2.24 -9.51 -20.26
CA GLU A 199 -2.85 -10.79 -19.92
C GLU A 199 -3.86 -10.63 -18.78
N LEU A 200 -4.89 -11.45 -18.82
CA LEU A 200 -5.83 -11.61 -17.71
C LEU A 200 -5.59 -12.98 -17.07
N ILE A 201 -5.49 -12.99 -15.75
CA ILE A 201 -5.23 -14.19 -14.97
C ILE A 201 -6.28 -14.36 -13.88
N ASN A 202 -6.62 -15.61 -13.57
CA ASN A 202 -7.49 -15.93 -12.46
C ASN A 202 -6.75 -16.70 -11.36
N LEU A 203 -7.27 -16.60 -10.14
CA LEU A 203 -6.75 -17.29 -8.95
C LEU A 203 -7.67 -18.44 -8.51
N SER A 204 -8.91 -18.49 -9.02
CA SER A 204 -9.92 -19.42 -8.56
C SER A 204 -9.87 -20.70 -9.36
N PHE A 205 -9.95 -21.83 -8.68
CA PHE A 205 -10.12 -23.16 -9.26
C PHE A 205 -11.56 -23.68 -9.08
N ASN A 206 -12.40 -22.93 -8.36
CA ASN A 206 -13.78 -23.33 -8.07
C ASN A 206 -14.73 -22.71 -9.12
N LYS A 207 -15.66 -23.50 -9.65
CA LYS A 207 -16.64 -23.04 -10.66
C LYS A 207 -17.76 -22.22 -10.05
N ASP A 208 -18.07 -22.46 -8.77
CA ASP A 208 -19.20 -21.83 -8.08
C ASP A 208 -18.76 -20.62 -7.24
N PHE A 209 -17.53 -20.63 -6.71
CA PHE A 209 -16.91 -19.54 -5.94
C PHE A 209 -15.70 -19.00 -6.68
N LYS A 210 -15.86 -17.87 -7.38
CA LYS A 210 -14.86 -17.40 -8.35
C LYS A 210 -13.95 -16.30 -7.83
N SER A 211 -14.34 -15.57 -6.79
CA SER A 211 -13.54 -14.43 -6.34
C SER A 211 -13.04 -14.60 -4.90
N PHE A 212 -11.82 -14.15 -4.69
CA PHE A 212 -11.24 -13.91 -3.37
C PHE A 212 -11.44 -12.44 -2.97
N ASN A 213 -11.47 -12.16 -1.67
CA ASN A 213 -11.25 -10.80 -1.20
C ASN A 213 -9.95 -10.24 -1.83
N VAL A 214 -9.97 -8.98 -2.24
CA VAL A 214 -8.86 -8.37 -2.99
C VAL A 214 -7.52 -8.44 -2.27
N SER A 215 -7.50 -8.32 -0.95
CA SER A 215 -6.26 -8.42 -0.17
C SER A 215 -5.71 -9.85 -0.13
N VAL A 216 -6.59 -10.85 -0.08
CA VAL A 216 -6.20 -12.26 -0.19
C VAL A 216 -5.64 -12.56 -1.58
N ALA A 217 -6.34 -12.10 -2.63
CA ALA A 217 -5.88 -12.22 -4.01
C ALA A 217 -4.49 -11.58 -4.21
N THR A 218 -4.28 -10.39 -3.64
CA THR A 218 -2.97 -9.71 -3.65
C THR A 218 -1.89 -10.57 -3.00
N GLY A 219 -2.18 -11.14 -1.84
CA GLY A 219 -1.22 -12.01 -1.13
C GLY A 219 -0.86 -13.26 -1.93
N ILE A 220 -1.84 -13.92 -2.57
CA ILE A 220 -1.62 -15.13 -3.37
C ILE A 220 -0.70 -14.84 -4.56
N ILE A 221 -1.02 -13.82 -5.37
CA ILE A 221 -0.22 -13.54 -6.58
C ILE A 221 1.20 -13.08 -6.23
N LEU A 222 1.36 -12.21 -5.25
CA LEU A 222 2.68 -11.73 -4.84
C LEU A 222 3.53 -12.83 -4.20
N ALA A 223 2.91 -13.76 -3.46
CA ALA A 223 3.61 -14.93 -2.93
C ALA A 223 4.11 -15.86 -4.04
N GLU A 224 3.32 -16.07 -5.10
CA GLU A 224 3.74 -16.88 -6.26
C GLU A 224 4.93 -16.21 -6.97
N VAL A 225 4.87 -14.89 -7.24
CA VAL A 225 6.00 -14.15 -7.81
C VAL A 225 7.26 -14.30 -6.97
N THR A 226 7.14 -14.13 -5.66
CA THR A 226 8.27 -14.28 -4.72
C THR A 226 8.84 -15.70 -4.74
N LYS A 227 7.99 -16.71 -4.89
CA LYS A 227 8.40 -18.12 -4.98
C LYS A 227 9.17 -18.40 -6.28
N GLN A 228 8.72 -17.84 -7.41
CA GLN A 228 9.37 -18.07 -8.70
C GLN A 228 10.72 -17.36 -8.81
N ARG A 229 10.92 -16.26 -8.09
CA ARG A 229 12.16 -15.45 -8.12
C ARG A 229 13.20 -15.84 -7.07
N LYS A 230 12.95 -16.89 -6.30
CA LYS A 230 13.92 -17.48 -5.35
C LYS A 230 14.74 -18.57 -6.00
#